data_8884d755b4bd43d13b2d54270025c594
#
_entry.id   8884d755b4bd43d13b2d54270025c594
#
_cell.length_a   1.000
_cell.length_b   1.000
_cell.length_c   1.000
_cell.angle_alpha   90.00
_cell.angle_beta   90.00
_cell.angle_gamma   90.00
#
_symmetry.space_group_name_H-M   'P 1'
#
loop_
_entity.id
_entity.type
_entity.pdbx_description
1 polymer ?
#
loop_
_entity_poly.entity_id
_entity_poly.type
_entity_poly.pdbx_seq_one_letter_code
_entity_poly.pdbx_strand_id
1 'polypeptide(L)'
;YLPDDNILYFDKDDNFWEMGDTGPCGPSTEIHYDNRNISEINKISGREIVNKNHPEVIEIWNIVFIKYNRSLAGKLSDLSTLYIDTGMGLERLAMIMQKKKSNYDIDIFQSIIKKITDDYKLEYGREKNIDIALRVIADHARAAVFSISDGLVPSNNKSGYVIRRIIRRASRLSLIHISEPTRP
;
A
#
# COMPACT_ATOMS: atom_id res chain seq x y z
N TYR A 1 26.92 -0.37 -2.99
CA TYR A 1 27.00 1.09 -3.19
C TYR A 1 25.98 1.50 -4.23
N LEU A 2 25.12 2.46 -3.91
CA LEU A 2 24.27 3.12 -4.89
C LEU A 2 25.12 4.23 -5.55
N PRO A 3 25.00 4.43 -6.88
CA PRO A 3 25.55 5.61 -7.55
C PRO A 3 24.96 6.89 -6.94
N ASP A 4 25.73 7.98 -6.89
CA ASP A 4 25.28 9.26 -6.35
C ASP A 4 24.06 9.80 -7.10
N ASP A 5 23.96 9.51 -8.38
CA ASP A 5 22.80 9.86 -9.22
C ASP A 5 21.49 9.19 -8.78
N ASN A 6 21.54 8.13 -7.98
CA ASN A 6 20.38 7.46 -7.42
C ASN A 6 20.00 7.97 -6.03
N ILE A 7 20.72 8.98 -5.52
CA ILE A 7 20.41 9.65 -4.25
C ILE A 7 19.74 10.98 -4.59
N LEU A 8 18.47 11.11 -4.20
CA LEU A 8 17.66 12.30 -4.45
C LEU A 8 17.34 13.00 -3.15
N TYR A 9 17.37 14.34 -3.19
CA TYR A 9 17.02 15.16 -2.04
C TYR A 9 15.69 15.84 -2.32
N PHE A 10 14.75 15.67 -1.40
CA PHE A 10 13.46 16.31 -1.41
C PHE A 10 13.31 17.19 -0.16
N ASP A 11 12.27 18.00 -0.16
CA ASP A 11 11.97 18.88 0.95
C ASP A 11 11.13 18.18 2.05
N LYS A 12 10.53 19.00 2.90
CA LYS A 12 9.74 18.52 4.03
C LYS A 12 8.50 17.73 3.63
N ASP A 13 7.95 18.00 2.46
CA ASP A 13 6.70 17.35 2.05
C ASP A 13 6.92 15.87 1.71
N ASP A 14 8.12 15.51 1.25
CA ASP A 14 8.48 14.14 0.89
C ASP A 14 9.40 13.47 1.94
N ASN A 15 10.33 14.24 2.54
CA ASN A 15 11.36 13.69 3.43
C ASN A 15 11.21 14.09 4.91
N PHE A 16 9.97 14.23 5.38
CA PHE A 16 9.69 14.43 6.80
C PHE A 16 8.42 13.69 7.22
N TRP A 17 8.56 12.76 8.14
CA TRP A 17 7.44 11.98 8.66
C TRP A 17 6.89 12.54 9.97
N GLU A 18 5.57 12.51 10.11
CA GLU A 18 4.85 12.94 11.29
C GLU A 18 3.82 11.88 11.69
N MET A 19 3.75 11.55 12.97
CA MET A 19 2.77 10.58 13.48
C MET A 19 1.33 11.08 13.32
N GLY A 20 1.15 12.39 13.30
CA GLY A 20 -0.13 13.09 13.18
C GLY A 20 0.04 14.56 13.57
N ASP A 21 -1.06 15.21 13.99
CA ASP A 21 -1.03 16.62 14.40
C ASP A 21 -0.11 16.85 15.59
N THR A 22 0.11 15.82 16.40
CA THR A 22 1.01 15.84 17.58
C THR A 22 1.76 14.52 17.69
N GLY A 23 2.92 14.53 18.34
CA GLY A 23 3.68 13.34 18.62
C GLY A 23 5.06 13.30 17.97
N PRO A 24 5.71 12.13 17.97
CA PRO A 24 7.02 11.95 17.40
C PRO A 24 7.05 12.27 15.91
N CYS A 25 8.13 12.91 15.45
CA CYS A 25 8.34 13.24 14.06
C CYS A 25 9.84 13.45 13.76
N GLY A 26 10.19 13.46 12.48
CA GLY A 26 11.57 13.72 12.06
C GLY A 26 11.81 13.51 10.58
N PRO A 27 13.03 13.81 10.11
CA PRO A 27 13.41 13.55 8.73
C PRO A 27 13.26 12.09 8.37
N SER A 28 12.86 11.81 7.14
CA SER A 28 12.75 10.46 6.61
C SER A 28 13.57 10.28 5.33
N THR A 29 13.86 9.04 5.01
CA THR A 29 14.39 8.62 3.72
C THR A 29 13.63 7.43 3.21
N GLU A 30 13.50 7.33 1.90
CA GLU A 30 12.70 6.31 1.24
C GLU A 30 13.55 5.55 0.23
N ILE A 31 13.25 4.27 0.06
CA ILE A 31 13.80 3.47 -1.01
C ILE A 31 12.69 3.24 -2.03
N HIS A 32 12.92 3.73 -3.24
CA HIS A 32 12.05 3.54 -4.38
C HIS A 32 12.61 2.50 -5.34
N TYR A 33 11.73 1.75 -5.96
CA TYR A 33 12.07 0.79 -7.00
C TYR A 33 11.35 1.13 -8.29
N ASP A 34 12.11 1.16 -9.40
CA ASP A 34 11.57 1.37 -10.74
C ASP A 34 11.27 0.01 -11.37
N ASN A 35 9.98 -0.36 -11.38
CA ASN A 35 9.49 -1.63 -11.92
C ASN A 35 9.08 -1.55 -13.39
N ARG A 36 9.40 -0.44 -14.08
CA ARG A 36 9.13 -0.26 -15.51
C ARG A 36 9.99 -1.18 -16.37
N ASN A 37 9.62 -1.28 -17.62
CA ASN A 37 10.43 -1.98 -18.62
C ASN A 37 11.68 -1.16 -18.97
N ILE A 38 12.76 -1.82 -19.33
CA ILE A 38 14.04 -1.17 -19.66
C ILE A 38 13.91 -0.12 -20.79
N SER A 39 12.99 -0.36 -21.74
CA SER A 39 12.72 0.59 -22.82
C SER A 39 12.06 1.89 -22.35
N GLU A 40 11.33 1.87 -21.26
CA GLU A 40 10.71 3.05 -20.64
C GLU A 40 11.72 3.76 -19.75
N ILE A 41 12.52 3.01 -19.00
CA ILE A 41 13.61 3.54 -18.17
C ILE A 41 14.62 4.30 -19.03
N ASN A 42 14.95 3.77 -20.20
CA ASN A 42 15.89 4.41 -21.16
C ASN A 42 15.34 5.71 -21.79
N LYS A 43 14.01 5.91 -21.79
CA LYS A 43 13.40 7.15 -22.30
C LYS A 43 13.36 8.25 -21.24
N ILE A 44 12.99 7.88 -20.01
CA ILE A 44 12.86 8.79 -18.88
C ILE A 44 13.43 8.05 -17.68
N SER A 45 14.48 8.58 -17.08
CA SER A 45 15.09 8.00 -15.88
C SER A 45 14.08 7.91 -14.73
N GLY A 46 14.17 6.85 -13.92
CA GLY A 46 13.38 6.73 -12.69
C GLY A 46 13.58 7.92 -11.75
N ARG A 47 14.79 8.48 -11.72
CA ARG A 47 15.14 9.69 -10.99
C ARG A 47 14.17 10.87 -11.28
N GLU A 48 13.72 11.02 -12.51
CA GLU A 48 12.88 12.12 -12.94
C GLU A 48 11.41 11.96 -12.50
N ILE A 49 11.00 10.75 -12.12
CA ILE A 49 9.59 10.42 -11.83
C ILE A 49 9.36 9.86 -10.42
N VAL A 50 10.40 9.75 -9.59
CA VAL A 50 10.23 9.52 -8.13
C VAL A 50 9.33 10.61 -7.56
N ASN A 51 8.38 10.22 -6.69
CA ASN A 51 7.38 11.08 -6.05
C ASN A 51 6.45 11.85 -7.01
N LYS A 52 6.37 11.42 -8.29
CA LYS A 52 5.43 11.97 -9.29
C LYS A 52 4.22 11.07 -9.57
N ASN A 53 3.83 10.23 -8.61
CA ASN A 53 2.68 9.33 -8.70
C ASN A 53 2.73 8.36 -9.89
N HIS A 54 3.93 7.95 -10.33
CA HIS A 54 4.03 6.92 -11.36
C HIS A 54 3.71 5.54 -10.78
N PRO A 55 2.79 4.76 -11.38
CA PRO A 55 2.30 3.51 -10.78
C PRO A 55 3.35 2.40 -10.68
N GLU A 56 4.42 2.46 -11.46
CA GLU A 56 5.50 1.47 -11.46
C GLU A 56 6.83 1.99 -10.87
N VAL A 57 6.89 3.25 -10.40
CA VAL A 57 8.02 3.76 -9.60
C VAL A 57 7.52 3.95 -8.18
N ILE A 58 7.81 2.97 -7.36
CA ILE A 58 7.13 2.75 -6.09
C ILE A 58 8.09 2.80 -4.92
N GLU A 59 7.67 3.51 -3.88
CA GLU A 59 8.27 3.42 -2.56
C GLU A 59 8.07 2.00 -2.01
N ILE A 60 9.15 1.36 -1.58
CA ILE A 60 9.10 0.03 -0.97
C ILE A 60 9.46 0.06 0.51
N TRP A 61 10.23 1.04 0.94
CA TRP A 61 10.73 1.13 2.31
C TRP A 61 10.87 2.59 2.72
N ASN A 62 10.33 2.92 3.89
CA ASN A 62 10.50 4.22 4.55
C ASN A 62 11.29 4.05 5.85
N ILE A 63 12.26 4.93 6.08
CA ILE A 63 13.11 4.95 7.28
C ILE A 63 13.01 6.35 7.89
N VAL A 64 12.54 6.44 9.12
CA VAL A 64 12.31 7.69 9.83
C VAL A 64 13.33 7.88 10.93
N PHE A 65 13.97 9.04 10.94
CA PHE A 65 14.89 9.47 12.00
C PHE A 65 14.12 10.34 12.99
N ILE A 66 13.49 9.72 13.98
CA ILE A 66 12.65 10.40 14.97
C ILE A 66 13.55 11.24 15.88
N LYS A 67 13.50 12.54 15.65
CA LYS A 67 14.32 13.53 16.34
C LYS A 67 13.49 14.50 17.18
N TYR A 68 12.25 14.73 16.79
CA TYR A 68 11.40 15.77 17.35
C TYR A 68 10.11 15.21 17.93
N ASN A 69 9.53 15.98 18.85
CA ASN A 69 8.14 15.83 19.27
C ASN A 69 7.37 17.10 18.92
N ARG A 70 6.22 16.95 18.26
CA ARG A 70 5.32 18.06 17.91
C ARG A 70 4.26 18.24 18.99
N SER A 71 4.15 19.44 19.51
CA SER A 71 3.11 19.85 20.45
C SER A 71 1.80 20.19 19.75
N LEU A 72 0.69 20.29 20.50
CA LEU A 72 -0.61 20.77 20.01
C LEU A 72 -0.54 22.17 19.37
N ALA A 73 0.40 23.01 19.79
CA ALA A 73 0.64 24.33 19.20
C ALA A 73 1.48 24.28 17.92
N GLY A 74 1.79 23.08 17.40
CA GLY A 74 2.62 22.86 16.19
C GLY A 74 4.11 23.08 16.40
N LYS A 75 4.57 23.37 17.63
CA LYS A 75 5.99 23.61 17.94
C LYS A 75 6.73 22.28 18.02
N LEU A 76 7.88 22.22 17.36
CA LEU A 76 8.84 21.11 17.48
C LEU A 76 9.79 21.32 18.65
N SER A 77 10.01 20.27 19.43
CA SER A 77 11.02 20.19 20.46
C SER A 77 11.90 18.99 20.22
N ASP A 78 13.21 19.11 20.43
CA ASP A 78 14.15 17.99 20.33
C ASP A 78 13.81 16.93 21.37
N LEU A 79 13.94 15.67 20.98
CA LEU A 79 13.91 14.54 21.90
C LEU A 79 15.26 14.36 22.57
N SER A 80 15.26 13.94 23.82
CA SER A 80 16.49 13.63 24.57
C SER A 80 17.24 12.42 24.02
N THR A 81 16.53 11.54 23.35
CA THR A 81 17.07 10.33 22.68
C THR A 81 16.58 10.27 21.26
N LEU A 82 17.47 9.95 20.34
CA LEU A 82 17.13 9.77 18.92
C LEU A 82 16.69 8.33 18.69
N TYR A 83 15.66 8.15 17.86
CA TYR A 83 15.15 6.83 17.50
C TYR A 83 15.11 6.69 15.98
N ILE A 84 15.18 5.45 15.51
CA ILE A 84 14.92 5.11 14.12
C ILE A 84 13.71 4.20 14.10
N ASP A 85 12.72 4.57 13.28
CA ASP A 85 11.58 3.73 12.97
C ASP A 85 11.57 3.42 11.48
N THR A 86 10.93 2.32 11.10
CA THR A 86 10.95 1.88 9.71
C THR A 86 9.69 1.15 9.34
N GLY A 87 9.23 1.35 8.11
CA GLY A 87 8.11 0.65 7.51
C GLY A 87 8.44 0.17 6.11
N MET A 88 8.28 -1.14 5.87
CA MET A 88 8.45 -1.75 4.56
C MET A 88 7.15 -2.39 4.11
N GLY A 89 6.70 -2.08 2.89
CA GLY A 89 5.48 -2.67 2.33
C GLY A 89 5.69 -4.13 1.94
N LEU A 90 5.11 -5.08 2.70
CA LEU A 90 5.23 -6.51 2.44
C LEU A 90 4.83 -6.85 0.99
N GLU A 91 3.68 -6.38 0.56
CA GLU A 91 3.14 -6.66 -0.78
C GLU A 91 3.97 -6.01 -1.88
N ARG A 92 4.47 -4.79 -1.65
CA ARG A 92 5.35 -4.09 -2.59
C ARG A 92 6.68 -4.82 -2.75
N LEU A 93 7.29 -5.25 -1.65
CA LEU A 93 8.51 -6.03 -1.68
C LEU A 93 8.30 -7.40 -2.35
N ALA A 94 7.24 -8.12 -1.97
CA ALA A 94 6.91 -9.42 -2.57
C ALA A 94 6.66 -9.29 -4.09
N MET A 95 6.00 -8.24 -4.54
CA MET A 95 5.76 -7.96 -5.95
C MET A 95 7.08 -7.86 -6.72
N ILE A 96 8.04 -7.12 -6.20
CA ILE A 96 9.37 -6.96 -6.82
C ILE A 96 10.11 -8.29 -6.83
N MET A 97 10.17 -8.99 -5.70
CA MET A 97 10.87 -10.27 -5.58
C MET A 97 10.28 -11.36 -6.49
N GLN A 98 8.96 -11.33 -6.68
CA GLN A 98 8.24 -12.25 -7.58
C GLN A 98 8.19 -11.73 -9.04
N LYS A 99 8.82 -10.58 -9.35
CA LYS A 99 8.84 -9.95 -10.68
C LYS A 99 7.43 -9.71 -11.25
N LYS A 100 6.51 -9.28 -10.39
CA LYS A 100 5.13 -8.95 -10.77
C LYS A 100 4.97 -7.46 -11.03
N LYS A 101 3.92 -7.10 -11.78
CA LYS A 101 3.57 -5.71 -12.11
C LYS A 101 2.51 -5.12 -11.19
N SER A 102 1.81 -5.94 -10.44
CA SER A 102 0.78 -5.54 -9.49
C SER A 102 0.95 -6.27 -8.17
N ASN A 103 0.69 -5.59 -7.06
CA ASN A 103 0.63 -6.20 -5.73
C ASN A 103 -0.38 -7.35 -5.66
N TYR A 104 -1.44 -7.28 -6.48
CA TYR A 104 -2.47 -8.33 -6.53
C TYR A 104 -2.05 -9.58 -7.29
N ASP A 105 -0.93 -9.53 -8.03
CA ASP A 105 -0.43 -10.67 -8.80
C ASP A 105 0.58 -11.52 -8.01
N ILE A 106 0.86 -11.16 -6.75
CA ILE A 106 1.68 -11.98 -5.84
C ILE A 106 0.91 -13.20 -5.34
N ASP A 107 1.64 -14.21 -4.92
CA ASP A 107 1.12 -15.51 -4.45
C ASP A 107 0.05 -15.38 -3.35
N ILE A 108 0.23 -14.45 -2.40
CA ILE A 108 -0.70 -14.18 -1.29
C ILE A 108 -2.10 -13.85 -1.82
N PHE A 109 -2.21 -12.92 -2.78
CA PHE A 109 -3.50 -12.53 -3.34
C PHE A 109 -3.99 -13.51 -4.40
N GLN A 110 -3.09 -14.07 -5.22
CA GLN A 110 -3.48 -15.00 -6.26
C GLN A 110 -4.11 -16.29 -5.71
N SER A 111 -3.72 -16.75 -4.54
CA SER A 111 -4.36 -17.88 -3.88
C SER A 111 -5.85 -17.61 -3.56
N ILE A 112 -6.16 -16.40 -3.09
CA ILE A 112 -7.54 -15.99 -2.77
C ILE A 112 -8.33 -15.75 -4.06
N ILE A 113 -7.75 -15.01 -5.01
CA ILE A 113 -8.39 -14.69 -6.30
C ILE A 113 -8.70 -16.00 -7.04
N LYS A 114 -7.74 -16.93 -7.10
CA LYS A 114 -7.93 -18.23 -7.74
C LYS A 114 -9.09 -19.01 -7.12
N LYS A 115 -9.19 -19.06 -5.78
CA LYS A 115 -10.30 -19.74 -5.11
C LYS A 115 -11.65 -19.15 -5.52
N ILE A 116 -11.75 -17.82 -5.61
CA ILE A 116 -12.99 -17.16 -6.04
C ILE A 116 -13.28 -17.46 -7.51
N THR A 117 -12.28 -17.37 -8.39
CA THR A 117 -12.49 -17.62 -9.83
C THR A 117 -12.86 -19.08 -10.11
N ASP A 118 -12.28 -20.03 -9.40
CA ASP A 118 -12.64 -21.46 -9.53
C ASP A 118 -14.10 -21.73 -9.09
N ASP A 119 -14.54 -21.13 -7.97
CA ASP A 119 -15.90 -21.31 -7.44
C ASP A 119 -16.99 -20.69 -8.35
N TYR A 120 -16.71 -19.54 -8.95
CA TYR A 120 -17.66 -18.79 -9.78
C TYR A 120 -17.41 -18.95 -11.29
N LYS A 121 -16.45 -19.75 -11.71
CA LYS A 121 -16.07 -19.99 -13.12
C LYS A 121 -15.73 -18.70 -13.86
N LEU A 122 -14.97 -17.84 -13.21
CA LEU A 122 -14.48 -16.58 -13.74
C LEU A 122 -13.03 -16.70 -14.21
N GLU A 123 -12.59 -15.76 -15.04
CA GLU A 123 -11.22 -15.67 -15.50
C GLU A 123 -10.63 -14.31 -15.09
N TYR A 124 -9.58 -14.32 -14.25
CA TYR A 124 -8.87 -13.11 -13.86
C TYR A 124 -7.99 -12.59 -15.01
N GLY A 125 -8.02 -11.30 -15.27
CA GLY A 125 -7.29 -10.66 -16.36
C GLY A 125 -8.10 -10.46 -17.64
N ARG A 126 -9.36 -10.90 -17.67
CA ARG A 126 -10.22 -10.84 -18.86
C ARG A 126 -11.14 -9.61 -18.88
N GLU A 127 -11.73 -9.27 -17.75
CA GLU A 127 -12.70 -8.19 -17.64
C GLU A 127 -12.34 -7.24 -16.50
N LYS A 128 -12.12 -5.97 -16.84
CA LYS A 128 -11.64 -4.94 -15.92
C LYS A 128 -12.48 -4.80 -14.64
N ASN A 129 -13.80 -4.84 -14.75
CA ASN A 129 -14.67 -4.65 -13.58
C ASN A 129 -14.65 -5.87 -12.65
N ILE A 130 -14.60 -7.06 -13.22
CA ILE A 130 -14.43 -8.32 -12.48
C ILE A 130 -13.06 -8.33 -11.79
N ASP A 131 -11.99 -7.96 -12.49
CA ASP A 131 -10.64 -7.91 -11.93
C ASP A 131 -10.56 -6.94 -10.75
N ILE A 132 -11.17 -5.75 -10.87
CA ILE A 132 -11.24 -4.78 -9.78
C ILE A 132 -11.99 -5.38 -8.58
N ALA A 133 -13.13 -6.02 -8.82
CA ALA A 133 -13.92 -6.65 -7.76
C ALA A 133 -13.12 -7.77 -7.06
N LEU A 134 -12.48 -8.65 -7.81
CA LEU A 134 -11.65 -9.74 -7.28
C LEU A 134 -10.50 -9.21 -6.42
N ARG A 135 -9.78 -8.18 -6.89
CA ARG A 135 -8.71 -7.53 -6.14
C ARG A 135 -9.20 -6.93 -4.83
N VAL A 136 -10.29 -6.17 -4.87
CA VAL A 136 -10.87 -5.55 -3.67
C VAL A 136 -11.38 -6.58 -2.68
N ILE A 137 -12.03 -7.65 -3.17
CA ILE A 137 -12.53 -8.73 -2.31
C ILE A 137 -11.36 -9.43 -1.63
N ALA A 138 -10.32 -9.80 -2.36
CA ALA A 138 -9.15 -10.47 -1.82
C ALA A 138 -8.41 -9.62 -0.76
N ASP A 139 -8.20 -8.33 -1.05
CA ASP A 139 -7.59 -7.37 -0.14
C ASP A 139 -8.42 -7.19 1.15
N HIS A 140 -9.71 -6.92 1.00
CA HIS A 140 -10.60 -6.65 2.12
C HIS A 140 -10.88 -7.89 2.97
N ALA A 141 -10.96 -9.07 2.35
CA ALA A 141 -11.10 -10.33 3.09
C ALA A 141 -9.87 -10.59 3.96
N ARG A 142 -8.67 -10.44 3.40
CA ARG A 142 -7.42 -10.59 4.13
C ARG A 142 -7.32 -9.57 5.28
N ALA A 143 -7.56 -8.29 5.01
CA ALA A 143 -7.53 -7.25 6.03
C ALA A 143 -8.53 -7.51 7.17
N ALA A 144 -9.76 -7.92 6.83
CA ALA A 144 -10.78 -8.21 7.82
C ALA A 144 -10.42 -9.42 8.69
N VAL A 145 -9.93 -10.52 8.09
CA VAL A 145 -9.56 -11.73 8.82
C VAL A 145 -8.44 -11.44 9.82
N PHE A 146 -7.37 -10.79 9.41
CA PHE A 146 -6.26 -10.46 10.30
C PHE A 146 -6.67 -9.50 11.39
N SER A 147 -7.41 -8.42 11.06
CA SER A 147 -7.88 -7.46 12.06
C SER A 147 -8.79 -8.10 13.10
N ILE A 148 -9.70 -8.99 12.70
CA ILE A 148 -10.59 -9.69 13.62
C ILE A 148 -9.80 -10.68 14.47
N SER A 149 -8.82 -11.38 13.91
CA SER A 149 -7.94 -12.29 14.66
C SER A 149 -7.13 -11.56 15.73
N ASP A 150 -6.76 -10.30 15.46
CA ASP A 150 -6.07 -9.44 16.44
C ASP A 150 -7.04 -8.77 17.43
N GLY A 151 -8.33 -9.13 17.41
CA GLY A 151 -9.33 -8.66 18.35
C GLY A 151 -10.10 -7.41 17.92
N LEU A 152 -9.86 -6.88 16.73
CA LEU A 152 -10.58 -5.71 16.20
C LEU A 152 -11.91 -6.14 15.56
N VAL A 153 -12.97 -6.18 16.36
CA VAL A 153 -14.31 -6.60 15.90
C VAL A 153 -15.02 -5.47 15.14
N PRO A 154 -15.74 -5.78 14.04
CA PRO A 154 -16.55 -4.80 13.33
C PRO A 154 -17.57 -4.12 14.25
N SER A 155 -17.64 -2.80 14.23
CA SER A 155 -18.53 -2.00 15.07
C SER A 155 -19.06 -0.75 14.36
N ASN A 156 -19.80 0.09 15.08
CA ASN A 156 -20.31 1.35 14.55
C ASN A 156 -19.33 2.52 14.77
N ASN A 157 -18.26 2.33 15.53
CA ASN A 157 -17.37 3.39 15.98
C ASN A 157 -15.89 3.07 15.71
N LYS A 158 -15.07 4.12 15.63
CA LYS A 158 -13.60 4.05 15.58
C LYS A 158 -13.08 3.05 14.50
N SER A 159 -12.03 2.33 14.82
CA SER A 159 -11.39 1.36 13.92
C SER A 159 -12.31 0.19 13.55
N GLY A 160 -13.19 -0.27 14.44
CA GLY A 160 -14.18 -1.30 14.13
C GLY A 160 -15.18 -0.88 13.04
N TYR A 161 -15.48 0.42 12.93
CA TYR A 161 -16.29 0.94 11.84
C TYR A 161 -15.58 0.83 10.48
N VAL A 162 -14.26 1.01 10.45
CA VAL A 162 -13.47 0.81 9.23
C VAL A 162 -13.57 -0.64 8.77
N ILE A 163 -13.38 -1.62 9.69
CA ILE A 163 -13.50 -3.04 9.36
C ILE A 163 -14.90 -3.37 8.84
N ARG A 164 -15.94 -2.84 9.49
CA ARG A 164 -17.32 -3.00 8.99
C ARG A 164 -17.50 -2.46 7.58
N ARG A 165 -16.91 -1.30 7.26
CA ARG A 165 -17.00 -0.70 5.92
C ARG A 165 -16.32 -1.54 4.85
N ILE A 166 -15.11 -2.05 5.11
CA ILE A 166 -14.39 -2.87 4.13
C ILE A 166 -15.11 -4.19 3.87
N ILE A 167 -15.65 -4.86 4.90
CA ILE A 167 -16.46 -6.07 4.74
C ILE A 167 -17.68 -5.78 3.88
N ARG A 168 -18.43 -4.71 4.17
CA ARG A 168 -19.60 -4.33 3.37
C ARG A 168 -19.24 -4.00 1.93
N ARG A 169 -18.11 -3.35 1.69
CA ARG A 169 -17.63 -3.04 0.34
C ARG A 169 -17.32 -4.33 -0.44
N ALA A 170 -16.59 -5.26 0.17
CA ALA A 170 -16.28 -6.54 -0.43
C ALA A 170 -17.58 -7.34 -0.76
N SER A 171 -18.49 -7.42 0.19
CA SER A 171 -19.79 -8.08 -0.01
C SER A 171 -20.61 -7.46 -1.16
N ARG A 172 -20.69 -6.13 -1.22
CA ARG A 172 -21.39 -5.43 -2.29
C ARG A 172 -20.78 -5.71 -3.67
N LEU A 173 -19.46 -5.66 -3.79
CA LEU A 173 -18.77 -5.95 -5.06
C LEU A 173 -18.93 -7.41 -5.47
N SER A 174 -18.92 -8.33 -4.50
CA SER A 174 -19.21 -9.74 -4.76
C SER A 174 -20.61 -9.95 -5.35
N LEU A 175 -21.63 -9.31 -4.77
CA LEU A 175 -23.01 -9.41 -5.27
C LEU A 175 -23.14 -8.82 -6.68
N ILE A 176 -22.57 -7.65 -6.94
CA ILE A 176 -22.76 -6.94 -8.21
C ILE A 176 -21.96 -7.57 -9.36
N HIS A 177 -20.73 -8.00 -9.11
CA HIS A 177 -19.79 -8.37 -10.17
C HIS A 177 -19.44 -9.86 -10.21
N ILE A 178 -19.67 -10.59 -9.14
CA ILE A 178 -19.21 -11.99 -9.01
C ILE A 178 -20.40 -12.95 -8.98
N SER A 179 -21.35 -12.74 -8.07
CA SER A 179 -22.45 -13.69 -7.84
C SER A 179 -23.65 -13.49 -8.76
N GLU A 180 -23.93 -12.26 -9.17
CA GLU A 180 -25.05 -11.90 -10.05
C GLU A 180 -24.61 -10.90 -11.13
N PRO A 181 -23.70 -11.27 -12.06
CA PRO A 181 -23.16 -10.33 -13.05
C PRO A 181 -24.17 -9.83 -14.09
N THR A 182 -25.40 -10.34 -14.09
CA THR A 182 -26.40 -10.14 -15.16
C THR A 182 -27.73 -9.51 -14.70
N ARG A 183 -27.79 -8.87 -13.52
CA ARG A 183 -28.93 -8.01 -13.25
C ARG A 183 -28.75 -6.68 -13.99
N PRO A 184 -29.62 -6.38 -14.98
CA PRO A 184 -29.62 -5.11 -15.70
C PRO A 184 -29.90 -3.91 -14.78
#